data_ecaed666f9336b7d9c5cd61d65097c1b
#
_entry.id   ecaed666f9336b7d9c5cd61d65097c1b
#
_cell.length_a   1.000
_cell.length_b   1.000
_cell.length_c   1.000
_cell.angle_alpha   90.00
_cell.angle_beta   90.00
_cell.angle_gamma   90.00
#
_symmetry.space_group_name_H-M   'P 1'
#
loop_
_entity.id
_entity.type
_entity.pdbx_description
1 polymer ?
#
loop_
_entity_poly.entity_id
_entity_poly.type
_entity_poly.pdbx_seq_one_letter_code
_entity_poly.pdbx_strand_id
1 'polypeptide(L)'
;MIDFNVPPYVGKEMDYIKEAVMNRKICGDGDFTKRCSNWMKDKFSVNQVFLTTSCTHALEMAAVLSEVTAGDEVILPSYTFVSTADAFVQRGASLVFVDIRPDTMNIDETLIEDAVTSRTKVIVPVHYAGVSCEMDTIMDIA
;
A
#
# COMPACT_ATOMS: atom_id res chain seq x y z
N MET A 1 4.80 16.97 -25.21
CA MET A 1 4.95 15.53 -24.84
C MET A 1 4.60 15.45 -23.35
N ILE A 2 3.81 14.50 -22.94
CA ILE A 2 3.50 14.28 -21.52
C ILE A 2 4.47 13.21 -21.03
N ASP A 3 5.31 13.56 -20.06
CA ASP A 3 6.27 12.61 -19.48
C ASP A 3 5.53 11.58 -18.60
N PHE A 4 6.01 10.34 -18.63
CA PHE A 4 5.40 9.25 -17.85
C PHE A 4 5.55 9.49 -16.34
N ASN A 5 6.69 9.99 -15.90
CA ASN A 5 6.98 10.26 -14.50
C ASN A 5 7.90 11.47 -14.37
N VAL A 6 7.45 12.48 -13.64
CA VAL A 6 8.25 13.66 -13.30
C VAL A 6 8.22 13.82 -11.78
N PRO A 7 9.38 13.69 -11.10
CA PRO A 7 9.45 13.94 -9.66
C PRO A 7 8.97 15.36 -9.33
N PRO A 8 8.06 15.53 -8.35
CA PRO A 8 7.61 16.86 -7.97
C PRO A 8 8.76 17.63 -7.30
N TYR A 9 8.93 18.88 -7.71
CA TYR A 9 9.85 19.80 -7.07
C TYR A 9 9.09 21.09 -6.73
N VAL A 10 8.94 21.36 -5.44
CA VAL A 10 8.17 22.52 -4.93
C VAL A 10 9.06 23.64 -4.43
N GLY A 11 10.40 23.47 -4.48
CA GLY A 11 11.40 24.51 -4.18
C GLY A 11 11.79 24.59 -2.69
N LYS A 12 11.25 23.76 -1.82
CA LYS A 12 11.57 23.76 -0.38
C LYS A 12 12.45 22.58 0.06
N GLU A 13 12.74 21.66 -0.84
CA GLU A 13 13.44 20.40 -0.53
C GLU A 13 14.81 20.65 0.09
N MET A 14 15.56 21.60 -0.47
CA MET A 14 16.90 21.93 0.02
C MET A 14 16.87 22.58 1.42
N ASP A 15 15.85 23.38 1.72
CA ASP A 15 15.68 23.99 3.04
C ASP A 15 15.40 22.92 4.09
N TYR A 16 14.55 21.95 3.78
CA TYR A 16 14.25 20.83 4.69
C TYR A 16 15.45 19.89 4.88
N ILE A 17 16.24 19.64 3.81
CA ILE A 17 17.49 18.87 3.93
C ILE A 17 18.46 19.62 4.85
N LYS A 18 18.64 20.94 4.66
CA LYS A 18 19.49 21.77 5.50
C LYS A 18 19.03 21.76 6.97
N GLU A 19 17.73 21.88 7.22
CA GLU A 19 17.15 21.79 8.56
C GLU A 19 17.48 20.42 9.20
N ALA A 20 17.29 19.30 8.49
CA ALA A 20 17.60 17.97 8.99
C ALA A 20 19.10 17.83 9.37
N VAL A 21 20.00 18.35 8.54
CA VAL A 21 21.44 18.34 8.80
C VAL A 21 21.79 19.18 10.03
N MET A 22 21.22 20.39 10.13
CA MET A 22 21.46 21.28 11.28
C MET A 22 20.96 20.69 12.60
N ASN A 23 19.86 19.93 12.58
CA ASN A 23 19.33 19.18 13.71
C ASN A 23 20.20 17.95 14.08
N ARG A 24 21.27 17.69 13.33
CA ARG A 24 22.21 16.58 13.55
C ARG A 24 21.54 15.18 13.61
N LYS A 25 20.38 15.02 12.97
CA LYS A 25 19.66 13.76 12.90
C LYS A 25 19.26 13.48 11.45
N ILE A 26 20.15 12.83 10.73
CA ILE A 26 19.99 12.43 9.33
C ILE A 26 19.71 10.93 9.14
N CYS A 27 19.49 10.21 10.24
CA CYS A 27 19.05 8.82 10.23
C CYS A 27 17.52 8.73 10.21
N GLY A 28 16.98 7.52 10.09
CA GLY A 28 15.54 7.27 10.20
C GLY A 28 14.95 7.74 11.53
N ASP A 29 13.64 7.87 11.55
CA ASP A 29 12.85 8.30 12.72
C ASP A 29 13.25 9.67 13.31
N GLY A 30 13.58 10.61 12.41
CA GLY A 30 13.89 11.99 12.72
C GLY A 30 12.65 12.88 12.85
N ASP A 31 12.90 14.19 12.98
CA ASP A 31 11.83 15.19 13.18
C ASP A 31 10.86 15.23 11.99
N PHE A 32 11.35 15.08 10.76
CA PHE A 32 10.48 15.02 9.58
C PHE A 32 9.60 13.78 9.55
N THR A 33 10.12 12.61 9.96
CA THR A 33 9.30 11.41 10.13
C THR A 33 8.14 11.65 11.09
N LYS A 34 8.42 12.27 12.25
CA LYS A 34 7.39 12.59 13.24
C LYS A 34 6.36 13.60 12.71
N ARG A 35 6.83 14.65 12.03
CA ARG A 35 5.93 15.65 11.41
C ARG A 35 5.02 15.02 10.36
N CYS A 36 5.56 14.19 9.47
CA CYS A 36 4.77 13.47 8.47
C CYS A 36 3.77 12.51 9.12
N SER A 37 4.22 11.70 10.09
CA SER A 37 3.36 10.74 10.78
C SER A 37 2.22 11.46 11.53
N ASN A 38 2.50 12.55 12.22
CA ASN A 38 1.47 13.32 12.92
C ASN A 38 0.48 13.94 11.93
N TRP A 39 0.98 14.55 10.86
CA TRP A 39 0.10 15.11 9.83
C TRP A 39 -0.84 14.06 9.22
N MET A 40 -0.32 12.85 8.93
CA MET A 40 -1.14 11.76 8.41
C MET A 40 -2.13 11.24 9.45
N LYS A 41 -1.73 11.14 10.73
CA LYS A 41 -2.66 10.77 11.81
C LYS A 41 -3.85 11.71 11.87
N ASP A 42 -3.59 13.01 11.86
CA ASP A 42 -4.63 14.04 11.94
C ASP A 42 -5.49 14.06 10.66
N LYS A 43 -4.85 13.96 9.50
CA LYS A 43 -5.52 14.02 8.19
C LYS A 43 -6.46 12.84 7.95
N PHE A 44 -6.06 11.64 8.34
CA PHE A 44 -6.78 10.39 8.08
C PHE A 44 -7.47 9.81 9.33
N SER A 45 -7.38 10.50 10.46
CA SER A 45 -7.98 10.06 11.74
C SER A 45 -7.56 8.63 12.13
N VAL A 46 -6.28 8.29 11.91
CA VAL A 46 -5.72 6.98 12.24
C VAL A 46 -4.86 7.03 13.49
N ASN A 47 -4.83 5.95 14.25
CA ASN A 47 -4.10 5.88 15.53
C ASN A 47 -2.58 5.86 15.35
N GLN A 48 -2.07 5.17 14.34
CA GLN A 48 -0.64 5.00 14.08
C GLN A 48 -0.31 5.15 12.59
N VAL A 49 0.87 5.69 12.33
CA VAL A 49 1.44 5.83 10.99
C VAL A 49 2.90 5.44 11.03
N PHE A 50 3.30 4.54 10.17
CA PHE A 50 4.67 4.11 9.97
C PHE A 50 5.14 4.49 8.57
N LEU A 51 6.19 5.28 8.47
CA LEU A 51 6.83 5.59 7.20
C LEU A 51 7.84 4.50 6.87
N THR A 52 7.78 4.00 5.65
CA THR A 52 8.69 2.99 5.12
C THR A 52 9.58 3.59 4.03
N THR A 53 10.65 2.90 3.68
CA THR A 53 11.57 3.34 2.63
C THR A 53 11.05 3.11 1.22
N SER A 54 10.00 2.28 1.08
CA SER A 54 9.35 1.98 -0.20
C SER A 54 7.94 1.42 0.03
N CYS A 55 7.10 1.44 -1.01
CA CYS A 55 5.81 0.75 -0.99
C CYS A 55 5.99 -0.77 -0.83
N THR A 56 7.04 -1.36 -1.39
CA THR A 56 7.37 -2.78 -1.18
C THR A 56 7.50 -3.12 0.30
N HIS A 57 8.28 -2.36 1.06
CA HIS A 57 8.42 -2.57 2.50
C HIS A 57 7.12 -2.29 3.27
N ALA A 58 6.26 -1.39 2.79
CA ALA A 58 4.94 -1.19 3.38
C ALA A 58 4.05 -2.44 3.19
N LEU A 59 4.08 -3.05 2.02
CA LEU A 59 3.36 -4.29 1.73
C LEU A 59 3.88 -5.47 2.56
N GLU A 60 5.20 -5.62 2.68
CA GLU A 60 5.82 -6.64 3.55
C GLU A 60 5.40 -6.46 5.01
N MET A 61 5.38 -5.22 5.50
CA MET A 61 4.90 -4.91 6.84
C MET A 61 3.40 -5.23 6.99
N ALA A 62 2.58 -4.91 5.97
CA ALA A 62 1.16 -5.24 5.97
C ALA A 62 0.94 -6.76 6.03
N ALA A 63 1.71 -7.55 5.28
CA ALA A 63 1.64 -9.01 5.31
C ALA A 63 2.01 -9.59 6.71
N VAL A 64 2.99 -8.97 7.40
CA VAL A 64 3.33 -9.34 8.79
C VAL A 64 2.20 -8.98 9.75
N LEU A 65 1.66 -7.76 9.65
CA LEU A 65 0.60 -7.27 10.55
C LEU A 65 -0.73 -8.00 10.36
N SER A 66 -0.99 -8.50 9.16
CA SER A 66 -2.15 -9.35 8.87
C SER A 66 -1.98 -10.81 9.34
N GLU A 67 -0.83 -11.13 9.94
CA GLU A 67 -0.50 -12.47 10.44
C GLU A 67 -0.66 -13.57 9.38
N VAL A 68 -0.36 -13.24 8.12
CA VAL A 68 -0.41 -14.19 7.02
C VAL A 68 0.66 -15.26 7.19
N THR A 69 0.27 -16.52 7.01
CA THR A 69 1.12 -17.71 7.16
C THR A 69 0.92 -18.69 6.01
N ALA A 70 1.73 -19.75 5.99
CA ALA A 70 1.59 -20.83 5.01
C ALA A 70 0.21 -21.50 5.11
N GLY A 71 -0.47 -21.62 3.96
CA GLY A 71 -1.82 -22.17 3.86
C GLY A 71 -2.92 -21.12 3.77
N ASP A 72 -2.65 -19.87 4.15
CA ASP A 72 -3.58 -18.77 3.95
C ASP A 72 -3.66 -18.38 2.47
N GLU A 73 -4.80 -17.85 2.07
CA GLU A 73 -5.03 -17.30 0.74
C GLU A 73 -5.13 -15.77 0.79
N VAL A 74 -4.54 -15.13 -0.23
CA VAL A 74 -4.57 -13.68 -0.41
C VAL A 74 -5.16 -13.36 -1.77
N ILE A 75 -6.26 -12.62 -1.78
CA ILE A 75 -6.92 -12.15 -3.00
C ILE A 75 -6.29 -10.83 -3.43
N LEU A 76 -5.92 -10.72 -4.71
CA LEU A 76 -5.33 -9.51 -5.29
C LEU A 76 -5.64 -9.39 -6.77
N PRO A 77 -5.58 -8.18 -7.37
CA PRO A 77 -5.83 -8.01 -8.79
C PRO A 77 -4.75 -8.71 -9.64
N SER A 78 -5.17 -9.25 -10.79
CA SER A 78 -4.26 -9.86 -11.77
C SER A 78 -3.31 -8.83 -12.43
N TYR A 79 -3.64 -7.54 -12.34
CA TYR A 79 -2.85 -6.43 -12.87
C TYR A 79 -2.35 -5.54 -11.74
N THR A 80 -1.11 -5.77 -11.33
CA THR A 80 -0.42 -4.98 -10.31
C THR A 80 1.09 -5.15 -10.45
N PHE A 81 1.86 -4.34 -9.73
CA PHE A 81 3.30 -4.52 -9.66
C PHE A 81 3.64 -5.78 -8.83
N VAL A 82 4.68 -6.51 -9.23
CA VAL A 82 5.04 -7.81 -8.65
C VAL A 82 5.20 -7.79 -7.13
N SER A 83 5.71 -6.71 -6.54
CA SER A 83 5.88 -6.61 -5.08
C SER A 83 4.57 -6.68 -4.29
N THR A 84 3.43 -6.39 -4.92
CA THR A 84 2.12 -6.58 -4.27
C THR A 84 1.88 -8.05 -3.94
N ALA A 85 2.26 -8.94 -4.83
CA ALA A 85 2.18 -10.39 -4.66
C ALA A 85 3.30 -10.95 -3.77
N ASP A 86 4.54 -10.53 -4.03
CA ASP A 86 5.74 -11.06 -3.37
C ASP A 86 5.70 -10.90 -1.85
N ALA A 87 5.17 -9.80 -1.35
CA ALA A 87 5.06 -9.53 0.08
C ALA A 87 4.32 -10.66 0.84
N PHE A 88 3.30 -11.22 0.25
CA PHE A 88 2.49 -12.29 0.84
C PHE A 88 3.06 -13.68 0.55
N VAL A 89 3.64 -13.88 -0.64
CA VAL A 89 4.34 -15.14 -0.99
C VAL A 89 5.50 -15.41 -0.04
N GLN A 90 6.26 -14.39 0.34
CA GLN A 90 7.33 -14.51 1.32
C GLN A 90 6.85 -14.99 2.71
N ARG A 91 5.57 -14.82 3.01
CA ARG A 91 4.92 -15.35 4.22
C ARG A 91 4.36 -16.76 4.03
N GLY A 92 4.46 -17.32 2.81
CA GLY A 92 3.95 -18.66 2.49
C GLY A 92 2.49 -18.69 2.05
N ALA A 93 1.86 -17.55 1.76
CA ALA A 93 0.51 -17.49 1.27
C ALA A 93 0.36 -18.04 -0.15
N SER A 94 -0.82 -18.57 -0.45
CA SER A 94 -1.27 -18.85 -1.80
C SER A 94 -1.97 -17.63 -2.36
N LEU A 95 -1.62 -17.24 -3.59
CA LEU A 95 -2.24 -16.09 -4.24
C LEU A 95 -3.49 -16.51 -5.02
N VAL A 96 -4.57 -15.75 -4.87
CA VAL A 96 -5.80 -15.88 -5.62
C VAL A 96 -5.98 -14.60 -6.45
N PHE A 97 -5.72 -14.72 -7.75
CA PHE A 97 -5.83 -13.58 -8.66
C PHE A 97 -7.27 -13.40 -9.11
N VAL A 98 -7.76 -12.18 -8.98
CA VAL A 98 -9.05 -11.72 -9.50
C VAL A 98 -8.78 -10.78 -10.67
N ASP A 99 -9.60 -10.87 -11.72
CA ASP A 99 -9.43 -10.02 -12.89
C ASP A 99 -9.73 -8.55 -12.58
N ILE A 100 -9.38 -7.68 -13.50
CA ILE A 100 -9.54 -6.25 -13.37
C ILE A 100 -10.67 -5.72 -14.25
N ARG A 101 -11.26 -4.63 -13.84
CA ARG A 101 -12.20 -3.85 -14.66
C ARG A 101 -11.45 -3.16 -15.81
N PRO A 102 -11.96 -3.27 -17.05
CA PRO A 102 -11.29 -2.67 -18.20
C PRO A 102 -11.33 -1.12 -18.23
N ASP A 103 -12.26 -0.52 -17.48
CA ASP A 103 -12.45 0.93 -17.43
C ASP A 103 -11.53 1.63 -16.43
N THR A 104 -11.18 0.97 -15.31
CA THR A 104 -10.39 1.56 -14.23
C THR A 104 -9.04 0.86 -14.01
N MET A 105 -8.86 -0.35 -14.51
CA MET A 105 -7.73 -1.25 -14.21
C MET A 105 -7.65 -1.67 -12.73
N ASN A 106 -8.64 -1.34 -11.92
CA ASN A 106 -8.77 -1.81 -10.55
C ASN A 106 -9.31 -3.24 -10.52
N ILE A 107 -9.13 -3.95 -9.40
CA ILE A 107 -9.76 -5.26 -9.18
C ILE A 107 -11.27 -5.19 -9.46
N ASP A 108 -11.81 -6.19 -10.14
CA ASP A 108 -13.25 -6.30 -10.35
C ASP A 108 -13.91 -6.81 -9.06
N GLU A 109 -14.53 -5.90 -8.33
CA GLU A 109 -15.15 -6.18 -7.04
C GLU A 109 -16.26 -7.22 -7.13
N THR A 110 -16.90 -7.37 -8.29
CA THR A 110 -17.99 -8.33 -8.50
C THR A 110 -17.51 -9.79 -8.54
N LEU A 111 -16.21 -10.00 -8.73
CA LEU A 111 -15.60 -11.32 -8.78
C LEU A 111 -14.94 -11.74 -7.46
N ILE A 112 -14.85 -10.84 -6.49
CA ILE A 112 -14.14 -11.11 -5.24
C ILE A 112 -14.86 -12.15 -4.39
N GLU A 113 -16.17 -12.03 -4.25
CA GLU A 113 -16.97 -12.94 -3.40
C GLU A 113 -16.84 -14.40 -3.84
N ASP A 114 -16.85 -14.69 -5.14
CA ASP A 114 -16.65 -16.02 -5.69
C ASP A 114 -15.23 -16.57 -5.46
N ALA A 115 -14.27 -15.70 -5.24
CA ALA A 115 -12.88 -16.05 -4.95
C ALA A 115 -12.61 -16.32 -3.45
N VAL A 116 -13.54 -15.95 -2.56
CA VAL A 116 -13.40 -16.14 -1.11
C VAL A 116 -13.55 -17.61 -0.74
N THR A 117 -12.63 -18.11 0.08
CA THR A 117 -12.67 -19.44 0.66
C THR A 117 -12.48 -19.38 2.19
N SER A 118 -12.60 -20.50 2.87
CA SER A 118 -12.29 -20.58 4.30
C SER A 118 -10.82 -20.32 4.65
N ARG A 119 -9.94 -20.24 3.66
CA ARG A 119 -8.52 -19.90 3.82
C ARG A 119 -8.20 -18.45 3.46
N THR A 120 -9.14 -17.71 2.90
CA THR A 120 -8.93 -16.30 2.55
C THR A 120 -8.67 -15.51 3.83
N LYS A 121 -7.51 -14.89 3.88
CA LYS A 121 -7.03 -14.10 5.03
C LYS A 121 -7.00 -12.60 4.72
N VAL A 122 -6.68 -12.22 3.48
CA VAL A 122 -6.48 -10.83 3.08
C VAL A 122 -7.03 -10.60 1.67
N ILE A 123 -7.65 -9.43 1.47
CA ILE A 123 -7.95 -8.85 0.17
C ILE A 123 -7.06 -7.63 -0.01
N VAL A 124 -6.33 -7.54 -1.13
CA VAL A 124 -5.40 -6.46 -1.42
C VAL A 124 -5.89 -5.64 -2.61
N PRO A 125 -6.71 -4.60 -2.41
CA PRO A 125 -7.10 -3.71 -3.48
C PRO A 125 -5.93 -2.80 -3.88
N VAL A 126 -5.82 -2.49 -5.16
CA VAL A 126 -4.84 -1.56 -5.70
C VAL A 126 -5.57 -0.41 -6.37
N HIS A 127 -5.44 0.80 -5.85
CA HIS A 127 -5.99 2.03 -6.43
C HIS A 127 -5.13 2.45 -7.62
N TYR A 128 -5.35 1.80 -8.77
CA TYR A 128 -4.50 1.97 -9.93
C TYR A 128 -4.54 3.41 -10.47
N ALA A 129 -3.36 3.97 -10.69
CA ALA A 129 -3.17 5.36 -11.15
C ALA A 129 -3.95 6.42 -10.32
N GLY A 130 -4.23 6.15 -9.05
CA GLY A 130 -4.95 7.05 -8.16
C GLY A 130 -6.47 7.00 -8.28
N VAL A 131 -7.02 6.07 -9.07
CA VAL A 131 -8.46 5.80 -9.12
C VAL A 131 -8.83 4.83 -8.00
N SER A 132 -9.80 5.23 -7.15
CA SER A 132 -10.25 4.37 -6.04
C SER A 132 -10.93 3.11 -6.55
N CYS A 133 -10.65 1.96 -5.90
CA CYS A 133 -11.49 0.78 -6.03
C CYS A 133 -12.87 1.04 -5.40
N GLU A 134 -13.85 0.19 -5.71
CA GLU A 134 -15.19 0.20 -5.11
C GLU A 134 -15.11 -0.32 -3.66
N MET A 135 -14.55 0.52 -2.78
CA MET A 135 -14.19 0.11 -1.41
C MET A 135 -15.40 -0.29 -0.56
N ASP A 136 -16.57 0.32 -0.78
CA ASP A 136 -17.76 -0.04 -0.02
C ASP A 136 -18.12 -1.52 -0.26
N THR A 137 -18.14 -1.94 -1.52
CA THR A 137 -18.38 -3.35 -1.89
C THR A 137 -17.30 -4.28 -1.35
N ILE A 138 -16.02 -3.88 -1.48
CA ILE A 138 -14.89 -4.70 -0.97
C ILE A 138 -14.96 -4.85 0.54
N MET A 139 -15.31 -3.79 1.27
CA MET A 139 -15.43 -3.84 2.73
C MET A 139 -16.63 -4.64 3.22
N ASP A 140 -17.73 -4.67 2.43
CA ASP A 140 -18.90 -5.50 2.75
C ASP A 140 -18.60 -7.00 2.59
N ILE A 141 -17.67 -7.37 1.69
CA ILE A 141 -17.22 -8.75 1.50
C ILE A 141 -16.22 -9.17 2.61
N ALA A 142 -15.39 -8.24 3.10
CA ALA A 142 -14.31 -8.51 4.05
C ALA A 142 -14.78 -8.61 5.51
#